data_60a022e3768591080aef47298c40ffb1
#
_entry.id   60a022e3768591080aef47298c40ffb1
#
_cell.length_a   1.000
_cell.length_b   1.000
_cell.length_c   1.000
_cell.angle_alpha   90.00
_cell.angle_beta   90.00
_cell.angle_gamma   90.00
#
_symmetry.space_group_name_H-M   'P 1'
#
loop_
_entity.id
_entity.type
_entity.pdbx_description
1 polymer ?
#
loop_
_entity_poly.entity_id
_entity_poly.type
_entity_poly.pdbx_seq_one_letter_code
_entity_poly.pdbx_strand_id
1 'polypeptide(L)'
;MARNASRRRPTSRWKLAALAVVAIGFLIWRIYDARQPGSWQRVLATREGQIGDITATRMRIHADSRFVALPDPAALGRMVEVRHGDRVVVAKVLDVGPWNIDDAYWEHDARPASERGRGAYRTPVNTAGIDLSDPVFAELGMRDNDIVEWRFVHRDFTVLPRL
;
A
#
# COMPACT_ATOMS: atom_id res chain seq x y z
N MET A 1 51.48 49.56 21.19
CA MET A 1 51.06 48.86 19.97
C MET A 1 50.57 47.46 20.34
N ALA A 2 49.25 47.25 20.44
CA ALA A 2 48.62 45.97 20.74
C ALA A 2 48.14 45.35 19.45
N ARG A 3 48.71 44.18 19.10
CA ARG A 3 48.28 43.37 17.92
C ARG A 3 46.96 42.67 18.25
N ASN A 4 45.90 43.06 17.61
CA ASN A 4 44.59 42.45 17.69
C ASN A 4 44.62 41.15 16.83
N ALA A 5 44.78 39.98 17.48
CA ALA A 5 44.74 38.71 16.84
C ALA A 5 43.26 38.32 16.61
N SER A 6 42.79 38.50 15.40
CA SER A 6 41.45 38.07 15.02
C SER A 6 41.38 36.53 15.07
N ARG A 7 40.73 35.99 16.10
CA ARG A 7 40.32 34.60 16.18
C ARG A 7 39.35 34.26 15.06
N ARG A 8 39.82 33.73 13.97
CA ARG A 8 38.96 33.10 12.95
C ARG A 8 38.26 31.93 13.60
N ARG A 9 36.95 31.99 13.71
CA ARG A 9 36.11 30.88 14.19
C ARG A 9 36.17 29.75 13.17
N PRO A 10 36.54 28.53 13.52
CA PRO A 10 36.50 27.39 12.63
C PRO A 10 35.05 26.90 12.57
N THR A 11 34.25 27.45 11.69
CA THR A 11 32.81 27.20 11.70
C THR A 11 32.22 27.02 10.33
N SER A 12 32.40 25.93 9.65
CA SER A 12 31.34 25.49 8.74
C SER A 12 31.56 24.07 8.26
N ARG A 13 32.81 23.66 8.08
CA ARG A 13 33.10 22.36 7.43
C ARG A 13 32.64 21.16 8.27
N TRP A 14 32.82 21.18 9.58
CA TRP A 14 32.34 20.08 10.43
C TRP A 14 30.82 20.06 10.60
N LYS A 15 30.15 21.22 10.60
CA LYS A 15 28.67 21.30 10.60
C LYS A 15 28.09 20.76 9.31
N LEU A 16 28.70 21.08 8.17
CA LEU A 16 28.32 20.51 6.86
C LEU A 16 28.55 19.01 6.81
N ALA A 17 29.68 18.53 7.34
CA ALA A 17 29.94 17.09 7.43
C ALA A 17 28.93 16.38 8.34
N ALA A 18 28.60 16.94 9.49
CA ALA A 18 27.58 16.39 10.38
C ALA A 18 26.19 16.34 9.72
N LEU A 19 25.78 17.41 9.02
CA LEU A 19 24.53 17.45 8.26
C LEU A 19 24.50 16.40 7.14
N ALA A 20 25.63 16.20 6.43
CA ALA A 20 25.72 15.18 5.39
C ALA A 20 25.59 13.77 5.97
N VAL A 21 26.21 13.47 7.11
CA VAL A 21 26.09 12.18 7.80
C VAL A 21 24.65 11.91 8.23
N VAL A 22 23.97 12.91 8.80
CA VAL A 22 22.56 12.81 9.20
C VAL A 22 21.67 12.59 7.96
N ALA A 23 21.89 13.31 6.88
CA ALA A 23 21.13 13.15 5.65
C ALA A 23 21.32 11.77 5.01
N ILE A 24 22.56 11.27 4.97
CA ILE A 24 22.87 9.92 4.48
C ILE A 24 22.23 8.86 5.38
N GLY A 25 22.35 9.01 6.70
CA GLY A 25 21.71 8.10 7.66
C GLY A 25 20.20 8.06 7.50
N PHE A 26 19.57 9.22 7.33
CA PHE A 26 18.14 9.33 7.04
C PHE A 26 17.75 8.66 5.71
N LEU A 27 18.55 8.87 4.66
CA LEU A 27 18.31 8.25 3.35
C LEU A 27 18.44 6.72 3.43
N ILE A 28 19.46 6.21 4.11
CA ILE A 28 19.65 4.76 4.33
C ILE A 28 18.47 4.19 5.12
N TRP A 29 18.05 4.87 6.19
CA TRP A 29 16.89 4.46 6.98
C TRP A 29 15.61 4.45 6.14
N ARG A 30 15.39 5.47 5.31
CA ARG A 30 14.24 5.54 4.38
C ARG A 30 14.24 4.38 3.38
N ILE A 31 15.40 4.04 2.79
CA ILE A 31 15.54 2.91 1.86
C ILE A 31 15.28 1.58 2.59
N TYR A 32 15.80 1.45 3.81
CA TYR A 32 15.59 0.25 4.62
C TYR A 32 14.10 0.09 4.98
N ASP A 33 13.48 1.13 5.49
CA ASP A 33 12.07 1.12 5.90
C ASP A 33 11.12 0.90 4.70
N ALA A 34 11.44 1.48 3.53
CA ALA A 34 10.68 1.25 2.29
C ALA A 34 10.70 -0.22 1.82
N ARG A 35 11.73 -0.99 2.20
CA ARG A 35 11.82 -2.42 1.88
C ARG A 35 11.14 -3.33 2.89
N GLN A 36 10.67 -2.78 4.02
CA GLN A 36 9.94 -3.57 5.00
C GLN A 36 8.51 -3.85 4.50
N PRO A 37 7.96 -5.02 4.82
CA PRO A 37 6.56 -5.29 4.52
C PRO A 37 5.64 -4.33 5.28
N GLY A 38 4.48 -4.05 4.71
CA GLY A 38 3.40 -3.35 5.39
C GLY A 38 2.87 -4.11 6.61
N SER A 39 2.07 -3.45 7.43
CA SER A 39 1.30 -4.11 8.49
C SER A 39 0.21 -5.00 7.88
N TRP A 40 -0.11 -6.10 8.57
CA TRP A 40 -1.20 -6.97 8.17
C TRP A 40 -2.54 -6.29 8.39
N GLN A 41 -3.38 -6.34 7.36
CA GLN A 41 -4.77 -5.91 7.38
C GLN A 41 -5.68 -7.15 7.35
N ARG A 42 -6.61 -7.26 8.28
CA ARG A 42 -7.56 -8.36 8.35
C ARG A 42 -8.93 -7.86 7.92
N VAL A 43 -9.42 -8.29 6.75
CA VAL A 43 -10.63 -7.76 6.10
C VAL A 43 -11.42 -8.88 5.42
N LEU A 44 -12.70 -8.63 5.13
CA LEU A 44 -13.47 -9.47 4.23
C LEU A 44 -12.91 -9.32 2.81
N ALA A 45 -12.66 -10.44 2.15
CA ALA A 45 -12.36 -10.48 0.72
C ALA A 45 -13.57 -10.98 -0.07
N THR A 46 -13.75 -10.38 -1.23
CA THR A 46 -14.78 -10.79 -2.21
C THR A 46 -14.13 -11.23 -3.51
N ARG A 47 -14.89 -11.99 -4.28
CA ARG A 47 -14.48 -12.44 -5.60
C ARG A 47 -14.84 -11.37 -6.64
N GLU A 48 -13.86 -10.95 -7.41
CA GLU A 48 -14.06 -10.07 -8.54
C GLU A 48 -14.26 -10.87 -9.83
N GLY A 49 -15.47 -11.23 -10.13
CA GLY A 49 -15.82 -12.10 -11.26
C GLY A 49 -16.06 -11.37 -12.59
N GLN A 50 -15.42 -10.23 -12.86
CA GLN A 50 -15.73 -9.34 -13.99
C GLN A 50 -14.95 -9.69 -15.27
N ILE A 51 -14.98 -10.96 -15.71
CA ILE A 51 -14.31 -11.38 -16.95
C ILE A 51 -14.86 -10.58 -18.16
N GLY A 52 -13.94 -9.99 -18.93
CA GLY A 52 -14.24 -9.16 -20.08
C GLY A 52 -14.17 -7.65 -19.82
N ASP A 53 -14.28 -7.23 -18.57
CA ASP A 53 -14.14 -5.84 -18.16
C ASP A 53 -12.68 -5.36 -18.17
N ILE A 54 -12.48 -4.08 -17.90
CA ILE A 54 -11.18 -3.43 -17.94
C ILE A 54 -10.88 -2.87 -16.55
N THR A 55 -9.76 -3.29 -15.97
CA THR A 55 -9.26 -2.77 -14.69
C THR A 55 -8.90 -1.29 -14.76
N ALA A 56 -8.73 -0.64 -13.61
CA ALA A 56 -8.25 0.75 -13.51
C ALA A 56 -6.87 0.95 -14.19
N THR A 57 -6.05 -0.10 -14.28
CA THR A 57 -4.78 -0.08 -15.02
C THR A 57 -4.93 -0.36 -16.52
N ARG A 58 -6.17 -0.41 -17.03
CA ARG A 58 -6.52 -0.68 -18.43
C ARG A 58 -6.18 -2.10 -18.93
N MET A 59 -5.96 -3.04 -18.04
CA MET A 59 -5.84 -4.45 -18.40
C MET A 59 -7.23 -5.05 -18.62
N ARG A 60 -7.44 -5.80 -19.71
CA ARG A 60 -8.67 -6.60 -19.88
C ARG A 60 -8.60 -7.82 -18.97
N ILE A 61 -9.68 -8.07 -18.23
CA ILE A 61 -9.80 -9.21 -17.33
C ILE A 61 -10.09 -10.47 -18.14
N HIS A 62 -9.26 -11.46 -18.01
CA HIS A 62 -9.41 -12.83 -18.54
C HIS A 62 -9.56 -13.80 -17.37
N ALA A 63 -9.97 -15.03 -17.67
CA ALA A 63 -10.17 -16.07 -16.66
C ALA A 63 -8.89 -16.45 -15.87
N ASP A 64 -7.72 -16.17 -16.44
CA ASP A 64 -6.40 -16.41 -15.85
C ASP A 64 -5.73 -15.15 -15.30
N SER A 65 -6.41 -14.01 -15.34
CA SER A 65 -5.87 -12.73 -14.83
C SER A 65 -5.70 -12.75 -13.32
N ARG A 66 -4.46 -12.58 -12.87
CA ARG A 66 -4.07 -12.62 -11.45
C ARG A 66 -3.85 -11.23 -10.92
N PHE A 67 -4.78 -10.72 -10.13
CA PHE A 67 -4.71 -9.39 -9.51
C PHE A 67 -5.60 -9.30 -8.28
N VAL A 68 -5.46 -8.20 -7.57
CA VAL A 68 -6.38 -7.76 -6.52
C VAL A 68 -6.81 -6.33 -6.79
N ALA A 69 -7.97 -5.95 -6.23
CA ALA A 69 -8.40 -4.56 -6.16
C ALA A 69 -8.36 -4.07 -4.71
N LEU A 70 -7.92 -2.85 -4.52
CA LEU A 70 -7.95 -2.12 -3.24
C LEU A 70 -8.63 -0.76 -3.44
N PRO A 71 -9.37 -0.24 -2.44
CA PRO A 71 -10.27 0.89 -2.64
C PRO A 71 -9.58 2.26 -2.68
N ASP A 72 -8.34 2.33 -3.18
CA ASP A 72 -7.64 3.59 -3.43
C ASP A 72 -6.61 3.45 -4.57
N PRO A 73 -6.59 4.38 -5.53
CA PRO A 73 -5.62 4.37 -6.65
C PRO A 73 -4.15 4.42 -6.21
N ALA A 74 -3.83 4.91 -5.01
CA ALA A 74 -2.47 4.90 -4.48
C ALA A 74 -1.89 3.48 -4.31
N ALA A 75 -2.74 2.45 -4.30
CA ALA A 75 -2.32 1.06 -4.27
C ALA A 75 -1.94 0.49 -5.64
N LEU A 76 -2.37 1.11 -6.75
CA LEU A 76 -2.16 0.56 -8.09
C LEU A 76 -0.69 0.30 -8.38
N GLY A 77 -0.43 -0.87 -8.95
CA GLY A 77 0.91 -1.31 -9.32
C GLY A 77 1.73 -1.92 -8.19
N ARG A 78 1.30 -1.80 -6.94
CA ARG A 78 1.98 -2.39 -5.77
C ARG A 78 1.71 -3.89 -5.69
N MET A 79 2.63 -4.60 -5.04
CA MET A 79 2.48 -6.03 -4.76
C MET A 79 1.93 -6.22 -3.36
N VAL A 80 0.97 -7.11 -3.21
CA VAL A 80 0.42 -7.53 -1.93
C VAL A 80 0.62 -9.02 -1.71
N GLU A 81 0.84 -9.38 -0.47
CA GLU A 81 0.77 -10.74 0.04
C GLU A 81 -0.59 -10.91 0.70
N VAL A 82 -1.35 -11.90 0.27
CA VAL A 82 -2.68 -12.24 0.81
C VAL A 82 -2.62 -13.63 1.41
N ARG A 83 -3.17 -13.80 2.60
CA ARG A 83 -3.19 -15.05 3.35
C ARG A 83 -4.62 -15.45 3.71
N HIS A 84 -4.96 -16.73 3.49
CA HIS A 84 -6.20 -17.34 3.92
C HIS A 84 -5.90 -18.75 4.48
N GLY A 85 -6.08 -18.94 5.79
CA GLY A 85 -5.60 -20.15 6.47
C GLY A 85 -4.09 -20.33 6.28
N ASP A 86 -3.69 -21.50 5.81
CA ASP A 86 -2.27 -21.84 5.55
C ASP A 86 -1.80 -21.45 4.14
N ARG A 87 -2.68 -20.89 3.33
CA ARG A 87 -2.37 -20.53 1.94
C ARG A 87 -1.97 -19.08 1.84
N VAL A 88 -0.95 -18.83 1.00
CA VAL A 88 -0.41 -17.49 0.76
C VAL A 88 -0.26 -17.28 -0.73
N VAL A 89 -0.71 -16.14 -1.21
CA VAL A 89 -0.58 -15.72 -2.61
C VAL A 89 -0.01 -14.31 -2.66
N VAL A 90 0.91 -14.08 -3.60
CA VAL A 90 1.38 -12.73 -3.93
C VAL A 90 0.75 -12.31 -5.25
N ALA A 91 0.12 -11.14 -5.25
CA ALA A 91 -0.55 -10.59 -6.42
C ALA A 91 -0.31 -9.08 -6.55
N LYS A 92 -0.56 -8.56 -7.74
CA LYS A 92 -0.44 -7.12 -8.02
C LYS A 92 -1.78 -6.45 -7.90
N VAL A 93 -1.80 -5.23 -7.35
CA VAL A 93 -2.99 -4.37 -7.36
C VAL A 93 -3.12 -3.78 -8.76
N LEU A 94 -4.17 -4.14 -9.49
CA LEU A 94 -4.43 -3.67 -10.85
C LEU A 94 -5.77 -2.96 -10.98
N ASP A 95 -6.61 -3.03 -9.95
CA ASP A 95 -7.91 -2.39 -9.97
C ASP A 95 -8.20 -1.61 -8.69
N VAL A 96 -9.25 -0.79 -8.74
CA VAL A 96 -9.71 0.06 -7.64
C VAL A 96 -11.09 -0.40 -7.20
N GLY A 97 -11.19 -0.88 -5.98
CA GLY A 97 -12.37 -1.48 -5.34
C GLY A 97 -11.96 -2.27 -4.10
N PRO A 98 -12.90 -2.86 -3.38
CA PRO A 98 -14.35 -2.82 -3.52
C PRO A 98 -14.98 -1.50 -3.05
N TRP A 99 -16.10 -1.14 -3.63
CA TRP A 99 -17.05 -0.10 -3.19
C TRP A 99 -16.56 1.34 -3.13
N ASN A 100 -15.28 1.58 -2.86
CA ASN A 100 -14.68 2.89 -2.69
C ASN A 100 -13.50 3.11 -3.64
N ILE A 101 -13.16 4.39 -3.85
CA ILE A 101 -12.07 4.82 -4.73
C ILE A 101 -11.14 5.83 -4.04
N ASP A 102 -11.30 6.04 -2.73
CA ASP A 102 -10.57 7.02 -1.91
C ASP A 102 -10.40 6.56 -0.46
N ASP A 103 -10.33 5.24 -0.24
CA ASP A 103 -10.29 4.61 1.09
C ASP A 103 -8.95 3.86 1.31
N ALA A 104 -7.90 4.62 1.53
CA ALA A 104 -6.58 4.08 1.89
C ALA A 104 -6.52 3.66 3.38
N TYR A 105 -7.44 2.81 3.82
CA TYR A 105 -7.59 2.39 5.23
C TYR A 105 -6.32 1.80 5.85
N TRP A 106 -5.41 1.26 5.04
CA TRP A 106 -4.13 0.69 5.50
C TRP A 106 -3.10 1.73 5.95
N GLU A 107 -3.26 3.02 5.60
CA GLU A 107 -2.29 4.07 5.95
C GLU A 107 -2.40 4.51 7.41
N HIS A 108 -3.57 4.31 8.03
CA HIS A 108 -3.89 4.84 9.36
C HIS A 108 -4.33 3.77 10.35
N ASP A 109 -4.02 2.49 10.09
CA ASP A 109 -4.55 1.35 10.84
C ASP A 109 -6.10 1.40 11.01
N ALA A 110 -6.75 2.01 10.01
CA ALA A 110 -8.20 2.17 9.98
C ALA A 110 -8.88 0.90 9.49
N ARG A 111 -10.21 0.88 9.61
CA ARG A 111 -11.04 -0.17 9.01
C ARG A 111 -11.62 0.32 7.68
N PRO A 112 -11.84 -0.58 6.68
CA PRO A 112 -12.48 -0.20 5.44
C PRO A 112 -13.78 0.59 5.66
N ALA A 113 -13.99 1.63 4.87
CA ALA A 113 -15.21 2.44 4.97
C ALA A 113 -16.46 1.61 4.68
N SER A 114 -16.35 0.56 3.86
CA SER A 114 -17.39 -0.43 3.58
C SER A 114 -17.92 -1.13 4.84
N GLU A 115 -17.09 -1.36 5.86
CA GLU A 115 -17.52 -1.95 7.14
C GLU A 115 -18.51 -1.05 7.90
N ARG A 116 -18.55 0.23 7.58
CA ARG A 116 -19.52 1.19 8.12
C ARG A 116 -20.69 1.43 7.18
N GLY A 117 -20.91 0.53 6.20
CA GLY A 117 -21.95 0.66 5.18
C GLY A 117 -21.73 1.83 4.21
N ARG A 118 -20.47 2.29 4.06
CA ARG A 118 -20.13 3.40 3.18
C ARG A 118 -19.52 2.88 1.89
N GLY A 119 -20.17 3.18 0.76
CA GLY A 119 -19.67 2.98 -0.58
C GLY A 119 -19.75 4.27 -1.38
N ALA A 120 -18.89 4.44 -2.38
CA ALA A 120 -18.82 5.64 -3.21
C ALA A 120 -20.13 5.96 -3.93
N TYR A 121 -20.94 4.94 -4.20
CA TYR A 121 -22.16 5.07 -5.03
C TYR A 121 -23.47 4.93 -4.25
N ARG A 122 -23.48 5.07 -2.93
CA ARG A 122 -24.66 4.95 -2.07
C ARG A 122 -25.46 3.64 -2.24
N THR A 123 -24.83 2.60 -2.75
CA THR A 123 -25.43 1.27 -2.86
C THR A 123 -25.26 0.50 -1.58
N PRO A 124 -26.13 -0.45 -1.25
CA PRO A 124 -25.87 -1.41 -0.19
C PRO A 124 -24.54 -2.10 -0.49
N VAL A 125 -23.60 -2.01 0.44
CA VAL A 125 -22.25 -2.59 0.30
C VAL A 125 -22.15 -3.77 1.26
N ASN A 126 -21.43 -4.82 0.83
CA ASN A 126 -20.89 -5.76 1.80
C ASN A 126 -19.70 -5.10 2.52
N THR A 127 -19.17 -5.73 3.53
CA THR A 127 -18.08 -5.17 4.35
C THR A 127 -16.69 -5.42 3.76
N ALA A 128 -16.59 -5.75 2.46
CA ALA A 128 -15.33 -6.11 1.83
C ALA A 128 -14.31 -4.96 1.81
N GLY A 129 -13.06 -5.31 2.08
CA GLY A 129 -11.93 -4.40 2.04
C GLY A 129 -10.94 -4.71 0.90
N ILE A 130 -11.08 -5.85 0.24
CA ILE A 130 -10.26 -6.27 -0.89
C ILE A 130 -11.09 -7.15 -1.83
N ASP A 131 -10.89 -6.99 -3.15
CA ASP A 131 -11.40 -7.93 -4.15
C ASP A 131 -10.26 -8.77 -4.72
N LEU A 132 -10.55 -10.03 -4.97
CA LEU A 132 -9.61 -11.02 -5.47
C LEU A 132 -10.08 -11.53 -6.83
N SER A 133 -9.21 -11.48 -7.84
CA SER A 133 -9.48 -12.12 -9.12
C SER A 133 -9.70 -13.63 -8.97
N ASP A 134 -10.41 -14.25 -9.91
CA ASP A 134 -10.76 -15.67 -9.87
C ASP A 134 -9.57 -16.59 -9.58
N PRO A 135 -8.40 -16.45 -10.25
CA PRO A 135 -7.25 -17.29 -9.94
C PRO A 135 -6.69 -17.09 -8.53
N VAL A 136 -6.62 -15.85 -8.04
CA VAL A 136 -6.13 -15.55 -6.68
C VAL A 136 -7.08 -16.14 -5.64
N PHE A 137 -8.38 -15.96 -5.82
CA PHE A 137 -9.43 -16.53 -4.97
C PHE A 137 -9.35 -18.05 -4.89
N ALA A 138 -9.19 -18.71 -6.04
CA ALA A 138 -9.05 -20.18 -6.13
C ALA A 138 -7.74 -20.69 -5.48
N GLU A 139 -6.61 -20.03 -5.69
CA GLU A 139 -5.32 -20.40 -5.09
C GLU A 139 -5.34 -20.29 -3.57
N LEU A 140 -6.05 -19.31 -3.02
CA LEU A 140 -6.29 -19.17 -1.57
C LEU A 140 -7.26 -20.24 -1.04
N GLY A 141 -7.84 -21.08 -1.93
CA GLY A 141 -8.79 -22.13 -1.56
C GLY A 141 -10.13 -21.62 -1.07
N MET A 142 -10.45 -20.37 -1.38
CA MET A 142 -11.72 -19.78 -1.02
C MET A 142 -12.85 -20.37 -1.87
N ARG A 143 -14.03 -20.55 -1.27
CA ARG A 143 -15.27 -20.98 -1.95
C ARG A 143 -16.32 -19.90 -1.93
N ASP A 144 -16.33 -19.15 -0.84
CA ASP A 144 -17.20 -17.99 -0.61
C ASP A 144 -16.37 -16.81 -0.11
N ASN A 145 -16.99 -15.65 0.01
CA ASN A 145 -16.39 -14.48 0.63
C ASN A 145 -15.98 -14.82 2.06
N ASP A 146 -14.75 -14.55 2.43
CA ASP A 146 -14.21 -14.87 3.74
C ASP A 146 -13.16 -13.86 4.18
N ILE A 147 -12.78 -13.94 5.44
CA ILE A 147 -11.76 -13.08 6.03
C ILE A 147 -10.39 -13.53 5.55
N VAL A 148 -9.67 -12.59 5.00
CA VAL A 148 -8.26 -12.75 4.67
C VAL A 148 -7.39 -11.78 5.46
N GLU A 149 -6.10 -12.07 5.50
CA GLU A 149 -5.10 -11.11 5.93
C GLU A 149 -4.24 -10.74 4.72
N TRP A 150 -4.00 -9.45 4.54
CA TRP A 150 -3.14 -8.99 3.46
C TRP A 150 -2.21 -7.88 3.94
N ARG A 151 -1.09 -7.71 3.23
CA ARG A 151 -0.15 -6.60 3.43
C ARG A 151 0.55 -6.25 2.14
N PHE A 152 1.08 -5.05 2.03
CA PHE A 152 2.03 -4.75 0.97
C PHE A 152 3.33 -5.52 1.20
N VAL A 153 3.90 -6.07 0.12
CA VAL A 153 5.20 -6.75 0.15
C VAL A 153 6.31 -5.79 0.57
N HIS A 154 6.22 -4.52 0.13
CA HIS A 154 7.11 -3.45 0.51
C HIS A 154 6.32 -2.23 0.94
N ARG A 155 6.82 -1.47 1.91
CA ARG A 155 6.32 -0.13 2.23
C ARG A 155 6.84 0.83 1.17
N ASP A 156 6.00 1.25 0.24
CA ASP A 156 6.36 2.33 -0.68
C ASP A 156 6.10 3.68 -0.01
N PHE A 157 7.15 4.49 0.13
CA PHE A 157 7.04 5.87 0.59
C PHE A 157 6.75 6.84 -0.56
N THR A 158 5.88 6.47 -1.48
CA THR A 158 5.51 7.36 -2.60
C THR A 158 4.45 8.38 -2.23
N VAL A 159 3.93 8.37 -1.02
CA VAL A 159 3.03 9.43 -0.56
C VAL A 159 3.86 10.56 0.02
N LEU A 160 4.27 11.50 -0.82
CA LEU A 160 4.54 12.87 -0.34
C LEU A 160 3.22 13.40 0.22
N PRO A 161 3.20 13.98 1.44
CA PRO A 161 2.01 14.62 1.94
C PRO A 161 1.55 15.65 0.89
N ARG A 162 0.31 15.56 0.49
CA ARG A 162 -0.31 16.61 -0.31
C ARG A 162 -0.28 17.88 0.55
N LEU A 163 0.58 18.82 0.14
CA LEU A 163 0.63 20.16 0.71
C LEU A 163 -0.67 20.91 0.39
#